data_962fb01ab395b64bd0b1aa29062ce887
#
_entry.id   962fb01ab395b64bd0b1aa29062ce887
#
_cell.length_a   1.000
_cell.length_b   1.000
_cell.length_c   1.000
_cell.angle_alpha   90.00
_cell.angle_beta   90.00
_cell.angle_gamma   90.00
#
_symmetry.space_group_name_H-M   'P 1'
#
loop_
_entity.id
_entity.type
_entity.pdbx_description
1 polymer ?
#
loop_
_entity_poly.entity_id
_entity_poly.type
_entity_poly.pdbx_seq_one_letter_code
_entity_poly.pdbx_strand_id
1 'polypeptide(L)' 'MSVVKFLELSAQSPQGYEDAIKQAVERASSTLRGIQSVWVKEFEAVVENDKVTQFRVNVKISFLLEDSAGGTG' A
#
# COMPACT_ATOMS: atom_id res chain seq x y z
N MET A 1 20.77 3.13 -13.10
CA MET A 1 20.32 1.95 -12.36
C MET A 1 19.47 2.40 -11.18
N SER A 2 18.42 1.68 -10.89
CA SER A 2 17.57 2.06 -9.78
C SER A 2 17.42 0.88 -8.82
N VAL A 3 17.20 1.24 -7.56
CA VAL A 3 16.95 0.25 -6.52
C VAL A 3 15.56 0.51 -5.99
N VAL A 4 14.78 -0.56 -5.90
CA VAL A 4 13.39 -0.49 -5.45
C VAL A 4 13.27 -1.25 -4.14
N LYS A 5 12.57 -0.65 -3.21
CA LYS A 5 12.34 -1.26 -1.92
C LYS A 5 10.84 -1.51 -1.76
N PHE A 6 10.48 -2.51 -0.95
CA PHE A 6 9.08 -2.86 -0.72
C PHE A 6 8.71 -2.66 0.74
N LEU A 7 7.48 -2.26 0.93
CA LEU A 7 6.87 -2.17 2.26
C LEU A 7 5.54 -2.90 2.22
N GLU A 8 5.29 -3.78 3.18
CA GLU A 8 4.02 -4.50 3.24
C GLU A 8 3.14 -3.89 4.32
N LEU A 9 1.87 -3.74 3.99
CA LEU A 9 0.91 -3.25 4.96
C LEU A 9 -0.49 -3.72 4.59
N SER A 10 -1.43 -3.50 5.50
CA SER A 10 -2.84 -3.78 5.27
C SER A 10 -3.61 -2.50 5.39
N ALA A 11 -4.66 -2.38 4.58
CA ALA A 11 -5.58 -1.26 4.66
C ALA A 11 -6.99 -1.79 4.52
N GLN A 12 -7.94 -1.09 5.09
CA GLN A 12 -9.32 -1.53 4.98
C GLN A 12 -10.24 -0.32 4.84
N SER A 13 -11.37 -0.58 4.21
CA SER A 13 -12.36 0.47 3.97
C SER A 13 -13.74 -0.17 3.97
N PRO A 14 -14.74 0.48 4.54
CA PRO A 14 -16.11 -0.02 4.44
C PRO A 14 -16.69 0.16 3.05
N GLN A 15 -16.03 0.90 2.17
CA GLN A 15 -16.57 1.23 0.87
C GLN A 15 -16.18 0.25 -0.22
N GLY A 16 -15.06 -0.46 -0.04
CA GLY A 16 -14.65 -1.43 -1.03
C GLY A 16 -13.16 -1.61 -1.11
N TYR A 17 -12.74 -2.60 -1.89
CA TYR A 17 -11.32 -2.92 -2.05
C TYR A 17 -10.57 -1.82 -2.78
N GLU A 18 -11.21 -1.23 -3.78
CA GLU A 18 -10.55 -0.17 -4.54
C GLU A 18 -10.22 1.01 -3.65
N ASP A 19 -11.17 1.37 -2.80
CA ASP A 19 -10.96 2.46 -1.86
C ASP A 19 -9.86 2.12 -0.86
N ALA A 20 -9.84 0.86 -0.40
CA ALA A 20 -8.80 0.42 0.53
C ALA A 20 -7.41 0.53 -0.10
N ILE A 21 -7.30 0.16 -1.37
CA ILE A 21 -6.02 0.26 -2.08
C ILE A 21 -5.58 1.73 -2.19
N LYS A 22 -6.53 2.60 -2.54
CA LYS A 22 -6.22 4.02 -2.64
C LYS A 22 -5.75 4.60 -1.32
N GLN A 23 -6.42 4.22 -0.24
CA GLN A 23 -6.03 4.71 1.08
C GLN A 23 -4.66 4.20 1.48
N ALA A 24 -4.34 2.96 1.12
CA ALA A 24 -3.02 2.42 1.42
C ALA A 24 -1.93 3.28 0.77
N VAL A 25 -2.13 3.62 -0.49
CA VAL A 25 -1.14 4.42 -1.23
C VAL A 25 -1.07 5.83 -0.67
N GLU A 26 -2.23 6.44 -0.41
CA GLU A 26 -2.25 7.80 0.13
C GLU A 26 -1.53 7.89 1.47
N ARG A 27 -1.80 6.92 2.34
CA ARG A 27 -1.17 6.94 3.65
C ARG A 27 0.33 6.72 3.54
N ALA A 28 0.73 5.78 2.70
CA ALA A 28 2.15 5.50 2.50
C ALA A 28 2.86 6.71 1.90
N SER A 29 2.19 7.45 1.02
CA SER A 29 2.82 8.58 0.36
C SER A 29 3.10 9.74 1.32
N SER A 30 2.52 9.71 2.51
CA SER A 30 2.80 10.76 3.48
C SER A 30 4.19 10.62 4.08
N THR A 31 4.78 9.43 4.03
CA THR A 31 6.12 9.19 4.59
C THR A 31 7.11 8.65 3.58
N LEU A 32 6.62 8.09 2.46
CA LEU A 32 7.49 7.49 1.45
C LEU A 32 7.53 8.38 0.22
N ARG A 33 8.68 8.41 -0.44
CA ARG A 33 8.85 9.13 -1.69
C ARG A 33 9.03 8.14 -2.81
N GLY A 34 8.57 8.53 -4.01
CA GLY A 34 8.83 7.75 -5.20
C GLY A 34 8.10 6.43 -5.24
N ILE A 35 6.86 6.41 -4.75
CA ILE A 35 6.05 5.20 -4.84
C ILE A 35 5.83 4.87 -6.31
N GLN A 36 6.11 3.62 -6.69
CA GLN A 36 6.04 3.17 -8.07
C GLN A 36 4.84 2.29 -8.34
N SER A 37 4.49 1.44 -7.40
CA SER A 37 3.38 0.51 -7.61
C SER A 37 2.87 0.01 -6.28
N VAL A 38 1.66 -0.51 -6.33
CA VAL A 38 1.08 -1.24 -5.22
C VAL A 38 0.64 -2.60 -5.76
N TRP A 39 1.05 -3.63 -5.06
CA TRP A 39 0.78 -5.00 -5.45
C TRP A 39 -0.15 -5.58 -4.40
N VAL A 40 -1.36 -5.97 -4.82
CA VAL A 40 -2.32 -6.55 -3.88
C VAL A 40 -2.01 -8.03 -3.74
N LYS A 41 -1.64 -8.43 -2.55
CA LYS A 41 -1.29 -9.82 -2.29
C LYS A 41 -2.51 -10.63 -1.94
N GLU A 42 -3.41 -10.04 -1.16
CA GLU A 42 -4.59 -10.76 -0.69
C GLU A 42 -5.75 -9.80 -0.52
N PHE A 43 -6.93 -10.33 -0.78
CA PHE A 43 -8.19 -9.63 -0.51
C PHE A 43 -8.88 -10.35 0.63
N GLU A 44 -9.45 -9.59 1.53
CA GLU A 44 -10.05 -10.15 2.72
C GLU A 44 -11.30 -9.34 3.04
N ALA A 45 -12.38 -10.01 3.43
CA ALA A 45 -13.57 -9.32 3.88
C ALA A 45 -13.69 -9.56 5.39
N VAL A 46 -13.85 -8.47 6.13
CA VAL A 46 -14.00 -8.54 7.58
C VAL A 46 -15.48 -8.72 7.87
N VAL A 47 -15.79 -9.72 8.69
CA VAL A 47 -17.17 -10.08 8.99
C VAL A 47 -17.43 -9.87 10.46
N GLU A 48 -18.54 -9.17 10.75
CA GLU A 48 -19.02 -8.96 12.12
C GLU A 48 -20.53 -9.18 12.11
N ASN A 49 -21.00 -9.98 13.03
CA ASN A 49 -22.43 -10.30 13.13
C ASN A 49 -22.99 -10.79 11.81
N ASP A 50 -22.23 -11.69 11.16
CA ASP A 50 -22.59 -12.33 9.89
C ASP A 50 -22.73 -11.37 8.73
N LYS A 51 -22.14 -10.20 8.84
CA LYS A 51 -22.16 -9.21 7.76
C LYS A 51 -20.77 -8.72 7.46
N VAL A 52 -20.52 -8.46 6.19
CA VAL A 52 -19.25 -7.85 5.78
C VAL A 52 -19.29 -6.39 6.18
N THR A 53 -18.32 -5.99 7.01
CA THR A 53 -18.25 -4.61 7.50
C THR A 53 -17.09 -3.84 6.90
N GLN A 54 -16.04 -4.52 6.50
CA GLN A 54 -14.86 -3.89 5.94
C GLN A 54 -14.30 -4.74 4.83
N PHE A 55 -13.67 -4.06 3.88
CA PHE A 55 -12.95 -4.71 2.79
C PHE A 55 -11.47 -4.42 3.02
N ARG A 56 -10.70 -5.47 3.29
CA ARG A 56 -9.29 -5.34 3.65
C ARG A 56 -8.41 -5.87 2.55
N VAL A 57 -7.34 -5.15 2.26
CA VAL A 57 -6.34 -5.59 1.30
C VAL A 57 -4.99 -5.67 1.99
N ASN A 58 -4.24 -6.71 1.66
CA ASN A 58 -2.86 -6.83 2.09
C ASN A 58 -2.00 -6.51 0.89
N VAL A 59 -1.21 -5.46 0.99
CA VAL A 59 -0.53 -4.92 -0.17
C VAL A 59 0.97 -4.82 0.08
N LYS A 60 1.69 -4.85 -1.02
CA LYS A 60 3.12 -4.62 -1.05
C LYS A 60 3.33 -3.39 -1.91
N ILE A 61 3.89 -2.35 -1.32
CA ILE A 61 4.10 -1.09 -2.02
C ILE A 61 5.58 -0.99 -2.37
N SER A 62 5.85 -0.72 -3.65
CA SER A 62 7.22 -0.53 -4.09
C SER A 62 7.51 0.96 -4.21
N PHE A 63 8.72 1.34 -3.82
CA PHE A 63 9.12 2.71 -3.95
C PHE A 63 10.60 2.77 -4.29
N LEU A 64 10.96 3.84 -4.98
CA LEU A 64 12.31 4.04 -5.44
C LEU A 64 13.19 4.48 -4.28
N LEU A 65 14.28 3.77 -4.10
CA LEU A 65 15.23 4.15 -3.06
C LEU A 65 16.16 5.21 -3.63
N GLU A 66 16.09 6.42 -3.06
CA GLU A 66 16.88 7.55 -3.50
C GLU A 66 18.27 7.46 -2.91
N ASP A 67 19.23 7.54 -3.75
CA ASP A 67 20.56 7.71 -3.27
C ASP A 67 20.89 9.14 -3.17
N SER A 68 20.85 9.51 -3.41
CA SER A 68 21.17 10.63 -3.55
C SER A 68 21.94 11.26 -3.38
N ALA A 69 21.92 10.86 -3.64
CA ALA A 69 22.20 11.09 -3.59
C ALA A 69 22.75 11.22 -3.55
N GLY A 70 22.70 11.18 -3.64
CA GLY A 70 22.93 10.98 -3.70
C GLY A 70 23.46 10.96 -3.82
N GLY A 71 23.64 10.88 -3.90
CA GLY A 71 23.97 10.65 -4.10
C GLY A 71 24.57 10.72 -4.40
N THR A 72 24.76 10.70 -4.59
CA THR A 72 25.09 10.61 -4.88
C THR A 72 25.17 10.67 -4.92
N GLY A 73 25.05 10.86 -4.89
CA GLY A 73 24.90 10.72 -4.99
C GLY A 73 24.87 10.71 -5.02
#